data_911b7fc499c8f9e932a1e414471e6885
#
_entry.id   911b7fc499c8f9e932a1e414471e6885
#
_cell.length_a   1.000
_cell.length_b   1.000
_cell.length_c   1.000
_cell.angle_alpha   90.00
_cell.angle_beta   90.00
_cell.angle_gamma   90.00
#
_symmetry.space_group_name_H-M   'P 1'
#
loop_
_entity.id
_entity.type
_entity.pdbx_description
1 polymer ?
#
loop_
_entity_poly.entity_id
_entity_poly.type
_entity_poly.pdbx_seq_one_letter_code
_entity_poly.pdbx_strand_id
1 'polypeptide(L)'
;MAITVGIAGITGKFARELTSALLKYPDVTIKGYCRDPSKVPESISSKVSLTKGDAFDTSAIRSFVAGCDVVVCCYLGDDKVMVDGQKALIDACATEGVPRYAYLDAHDKVKGVHILVGMFMDVFFGPMFGTFDASSTTFKFWGTGDEIWEATTYRNAAEYTAAVCVDKEAVGVKKFVGGRATIREIAESFEKVYGVKPNLESQGSVDDLYKHMHELRQKNPQNVFSYLFLFFEYYMVNGQTLLGPENDNGKYPQIKPVTWEDYMRSVPRDQLSSA
;
A
#
# COMPACT_ATOMS: atom_id res chain seq x y z
N MET A 1 -12.09 -18.16 -18.07
CA MET A 1 -10.90 -19.00 -17.79
C MET A 1 -10.42 -18.66 -16.38
N ALA A 2 -10.24 -19.66 -15.55
CA ALA A 2 -9.74 -19.50 -14.19
C ALA A 2 -8.36 -18.78 -14.19
N ILE A 3 -8.15 -17.92 -13.20
CA ILE A 3 -6.88 -17.18 -13.01
C ILE A 3 -6.30 -17.61 -11.69
N THR A 4 -5.03 -17.98 -11.67
CA THR A 4 -4.30 -18.32 -10.45
C THR A 4 -3.44 -17.14 -10.01
N VAL A 5 -3.74 -16.58 -8.82
CA VAL A 5 -3.03 -15.46 -8.22
C VAL A 5 -2.15 -15.96 -7.08
N GLY A 6 -0.85 -15.75 -7.18
CA GLY A 6 0.10 -16.00 -6.10
C GLY A 6 0.29 -14.76 -5.23
N ILE A 7 0.17 -14.87 -3.91
CA ILE A 7 0.39 -13.76 -2.97
C ILE A 7 1.57 -14.13 -2.05
N ALA A 8 2.72 -13.52 -2.29
CA ALA A 8 3.89 -13.67 -1.43
C ALA A 8 3.80 -12.70 -0.24
N GLY A 9 3.92 -13.22 0.99
CA GLY A 9 3.69 -12.45 2.22
C GLY A 9 2.21 -12.35 2.62
N ILE A 10 1.43 -13.41 2.39
CA ILE A 10 -0.04 -13.44 2.59
C ILE A 10 -0.49 -13.10 4.03
N THR A 11 0.39 -13.16 5.02
CA THR A 11 0.08 -12.82 6.42
C THR A 11 0.00 -11.31 6.68
N GLY A 12 0.46 -10.46 5.76
CA GLY A 12 0.46 -9.01 5.90
C GLY A 12 -0.94 -8.38 5.90
N LYS A 13 -1.10 -7.17 6.50
CA LYS A 13 -2.39 -6.45 6.57
C LYS A 13 -2.96 -6.25 5.15
N PHE A 14 -2.18 -5.67 4.25
CA PHE A 14 -2.60 -5.46 2.86
C PHE A 14 -2.90 -6.78 2.11
N ALA A 15 -2.06 -7.79 2.29
CA ALA A 15 -2.25 -9.09 1.63
C ALA A 15 -3.56 -9.78 2.03
N ARG A 16 -4.02 -9.60 3.28
CA ARG A 16 -5.33 -10.10 3.74
C ARG A 16 -6.49 -9.39 3.08
N GLU A 17 -6.42 -8.06 2.95
CA GLU A 17 -7.41 -7.28 2.20
C GLU A 17 -7.44 -7.69 0.73
N LEU A 18 -6.26 -7.86 0.10
CA LEU A 18 -6.14 -8.34 -1.28
C LEU A 18 -6.75 -9.73 -1.45
N THR A 19 -6.46 -10.66 -0.53
CA THR A 19 -7.05 -12.00 -0.55
C THR A 19 -8.57 -11.93 -0.46
N SER A 20 -9.09 -11.10 0.46
CA SER A 20 -10.53 -10.91 0.63
C SER A 20 -11.19 -10.30 -0.61
N ALA A 21 -10.52 -9.39 -1.30
CA ALA A 21 -10.98 -8.80 -2.55
C ALA A 21 -10.98 -9.83 -3.70
N LEU A 22 -9.92 -10.63 -3.83
CA LEU A 22 -9.80 -11.68 -4.85
C LEU A 22 -10.83 -12.81 -4.67
N LEU A 23 -11.17 -13.15 -3.44
CA LEU A 23 -12.21 -14.16 -3.14
C LEU A 23 -13.62 -13.77 -3.61
N LYS A 24 -13.85 -12.51 -4.01
CA LYS A 24 -15.11 -12.07 -4.64
C LYS A 24 -15.22 -12.49 -6.11
N TYR A 25 -14.13 -12.93 -6.74
CA TYR A 25 -14.07 -13.37 -8.12
C TYR A 25 -14.17 -14.90 -8.18
N PRO A 26 -15.27 -15.48 -8.73
CA PRO A 26 -15.52 -16.93 -8.65
C PRO A 26 -14.49 -17.76 -9.43
N ASP A 27 -13.90 -17.20 -10.47
CA ASP A 27 -12.92 -17.88 -11.33
C ASP A 27 -11.46 -17.67 -10.88
N VAL A 28 -11.22 -17.17 -9.65
CA VAL A 28 -9.88 -16.95 -9.11
C VAL A 28 -9.49 -18.06 -8.16
N THR A 29 -8.32 -18.65 -8.39
CA THR A 29 -7.64 -19.52 -7.44
C THR A 29 -6.49 -18.75 -6.79
N ILE A 30 -6.35 -18.86 -5.46
CA ILE A 30 -5.33 -18.11 -4.71
C ILE A 30 -4.32 -19.09 -4.12
N LYS A 31 -3.03 -18.81 -4.35
CA LYS A 31 -1.91 -19.44 -3.68
C LYS A 31 -1.27 -18.41 -2.74
N GLY A 32 -1.02 -18.79 -1.51
CA GLY A 32 -0.36 -17.96 -0.51
C GLY A 32 1.03 -18.49 -0.15
N TYR A 33 1.97 -17.57 0.05
CA TYR A 33 3.33 -17.89 0.51
C TYR A 33 3.67 -17.12 1.77
N CYS A 34 4.15 -17.82 2.81
CA CYS A 34 4.55 -17.19 4.07
C CYS A 34 5.44 -18.11 4.92
N ARG A 35 6.16 -17.50 5.86
CA ARG A 35 7.02 -18.20 6.82
C ARG A 35 6.23 -19.07 7.80
N ASP A 36 5.07 -18.62 8.18
CA ASP A 36 4.23 -19.28 9.19
C ASP A 36 2.75 -19.27 8.77
N PRO A 37 2.27 -20.38 8.16
CA PRO A 37 0.88 -20.52 7.75
C PRO A 37 -0.14 -20.41 8.88
N SER A 38 0.25 -20.72 10.13
CA SER A 38 -0.66 -20.64 11.29
C SER A 38 -1.12 -19.20 11.61
N LYS A 39 -0.40 -18.19 11.08
CA LYS A 39 -0.77 -16.77 11.20
C LYS A 39 -1.80 -16.30 10.16
N VAL A 40 -2.16 -17.16 9.21
CA VAL A 40 -3.20 -16.85 8.23
C VAL A 40 -4.56 -17.17 8.89
N PRO A 41 -5.48 -16.18 8.99
CA PRO A 41 -6.80 -16.42 9.59
C PRO A 41 -7.53 -17.57 8.91
N GLU A 42 -8.28 -18.35 9.68
CA GLU A 42 -9.02 -19.53 9.18
C GLU A 42 -10.00 -19.17 8.06
N SER A 43 -10.62 -18.00 8.13
CA SER A 43 -11.50 -17.46 7.08
C SER A 43 -10.82 -17.29 5.71
N ILE A 44 -9.50 -17.22 5.69
CA ILE A 44 -8.64 -17.16 4.50
C ILE A 44 -8.01 -18.53 4.24
N SER A 45 -7.36 -19.14 5.23
CA SER A 45 -6.59 -20.38 5.05
C SER A 45 -7.41 -21.55 4.53
N SER A 46 -8.70 -21.61 4.87
CA SER A 46 -9.63 -22.61 4.34
C SER A 46 -9.98 -22.46 2.86
N LYS A 47 -9.63 -21.31 2.24
CA LYS A 47 -10.01 -20.96 0.87
C LYS A 47 -8.82 -20.80 -0.08
N VAL A 48 -7.59 -20.92 0.43
CA VAL A 48 -6.36 -20.68 -0.34
C VAL A 48 -5.39 -21.84 -0.15
N SER A 49 -4.57 -22.11 -1.16
CA SER A 49 -3.46 -23.06 -1.04
C SER A 49 -2.25 -22.36 -0.43
N LEU A 50 -1.73 -22.85 0.70
CA LEU A 50 -0.60 -22.24 1.41
C LEU A 50 0.69 -23.03 1.20
N THR A 51 1.76 -22.33 0.85
CA THR A 51 3.14 -22.84 0.81
C THR A 51 3.96 -22.15 1.90
N LYS A 52 4.62 -22.96 2.75
CA LYS A 52 5.53 -22.47 3.79
C LYS A 52 6.92 -22.28 3.23
N GLY A 53 7.54 -21.13 3.51
CA GLY A 53 8.94 -20.83 3.19
C GLY A 53 9.28 -19.39 3.53
N ASP A 54 10.56 -19.06 3.55
CA ASP A 54 11.03 -17.68 3.70
C ASP A 54 11.37 -17.05 2.34
N ALA A 55 11.73 -15.76 2.35
CA ALA A 55 11.99 -15.00 1.11
C ALA A 55 13.23 -15.48 0.33
N PHE A 56 14.01 -16.43 0.86
CA PHE A 56 15.26 -16.95 0.28
C PHE A 56 15.20 -18.45 0.01
N ASP A 57 14.12 -19.13 0.36
CA ASP A 57 13.91 -20.54 0.05
C ASP A 57 13.51 -20.73 -1.42
N THR A 58 14.53 -20.80 -2.29
CA THR A 58 14.35 -20.88 -3.74
C THR A 58 13.46 -22.06 -4.16
N SER A 59 13.57 -23.21 -3.47
CA SER A 59 12.77 -24.41 -3.79
C SER A 59 11.29 -24.18 -3.46
N ALA A 60 11.00 -23.66 -2.26
CA ALA A 60 9.64 -23.35 -1.84
C ALA A 60 9.02 -22.22 -2.70
N ILE A 61 9.80 -21.18 -3.04
CA ILE A 61 9.36 -20.08 -3.91
C ILE A 61 8.99 -20.64 -5.30
N ARG A 62 9.82 -21.45 -5.93
CA ARG A 62 9.52 -22.07 -7.23
C ARG A 62 8.25 -22.91 -7.18
N SER A 63 8.10 -23.76 -6.17
CA SER A 63 6.88 -24.55 -5.97
C SER A 63 5.64 -23.68 -5.80
N PHE A 64 5.76 -22.56 -5.09
CA PHE A 64 4.68 -21.61 -4.88
C PHE A 64 4.24 -20.92 -6.19
N VAL A 65 5.20 -20.40 -6.98
CA VAL A 65 4.86 -19.61 -8.18
C VAL A 65 4.45 -20.48 -9.37
N ALA A 66 4.83 -21.74 -9.39
CA ALA A 66 4.51 -22.67 -10.50
C ALA A 66 3.00 -22.69 -10.79
N GLY A 67 2.61 -22.42 -12.04
CA GLY A 67 1.22 -22.38 -12.49
C GLY A 67 0.42 -21.15 -12.03
N CYS A 68 1.06 -20.10 -11.54
CA CYS A 68 0.42 -18.81 -11.34
C CYS A 68 0.33 -18.03 -12.66
N ASP A 69 -0.78 -17.31 -12.87
CA ASP A 69 -0.95 -16.35 -13.97
C ASP A 69 -0.41 -14.97 -13.59
N VAL A 70 -0.42 -14.65 -12.30
CA VAL A 70 0.14 -13.42 -11.74
C VAL A 70 0.63 -13.67 -10.32
N VAL A 71 1.76 -13.05 -9.96
CA VAL A 71 2.28 -13.06 -8.60
C VAL A 71 2.33 -11.63 -8.06
N VAL A 72 1.80 -11.45 -6.85
CA VAL A 72 1.83 -10.18 -6.11
C VAL A 72 2.78 -10.31 -4.94
N CYS A 73 3.78 -9.41 -4.88
CA CYS A 73 4.69 -9.32 -3.74
C CYS A 73 4.11 -8.39 -2.68
N CYS A 74 3.85 -8.94 -1.50
CA CYS A 74 3.43 -8.22 -0.30
C CYS A 74 4.46 -8.38 0.83
N TYR A 75 5.74 -8.53 0.47
CA TYR A 75 6.81 -8.62 1.46
C TYR A 75 6.96 -7.30 2.21
N LEU A 76 7.20 -7.44 3.51
CA LEU A 76 7.62 -6.36 4.38
C LEU A 76 8.72 -6.90 5.30
N GLY A 77 9.86 -6.24 5.35
CA GLY A 77 11.01 -6.65 6.14
C GLY A 77 12.16 -5.67 6.04
N ASP A 78 13.35 -6.15 6.34
CA ASP A 78 14.60 -5.40 6.16
C ASP A 78 14.97 -5.25 4.67
N ASP A 79 16.03 -4.48 4.40
CA ASP A 79 16.52 -4.20 3.05
C ASP A 79 16.80 -5.50 2.26
N LYS A 80 17.27 -6.55 2.94
CA LYS A 80 17.56 -7.83 2.32
C LYS A 80 16.30 -8.51 1.82
N VAL A 81 15.23 -8.53 2.63
CA VAL A 81 13.92 -9.06 2.21
C VAL A 81 13.32 -8.21 1.10
N MET A 82 13.42 -6.87 1.22
CA MET A 82 12.83 -5.94 0.26
C MET A 82 13.54 -5.93 -1.10
N VAL A 83 14.82 -6.26 -1.15
CA VAL A 83 15.62 -6.26 -2.39
C VAL A 83 15.88 -7.69 -2.87
N ASP A 84 16.62 -8.48 -2.08
CA ASP A 84 17.06 -9.80 -2.54
C ASP A 84 15.92 -10.84 -2.52
N GLY A 85 15.02 -10.74 -1.53
CA GLY A 85 13.82 -11.58 -1.48
C GLY A 85 12.89 -11.34 -2.67
N GLN A 86 12.72 -10.09 -3.12
CA GLN A 86 11.94 -9.79 -4.33
C GLN A 86 12.64 -10.29 -5.60
N LYS A 87 13.97 -10.13 -5.72
CA LYS A 87 14.73 -10.67 -6.85
C LYS A 87 14.54 -12.18 -6.95
N ALA A 88 14.69 -12.91 -5.84
CA ALA A 88 14.49 -14.36 -5.82
C ALA A 88 13.07 -14.77 -6.27
N LEU A 89 12.06 -13.99 -5.87
CA LEU A 89 10.68 -14.24 -6.30
C LEU A 89 10.48 -13.98 -7.80
N ILE A 90 11.08 -12.91 -8.35
CA ILE A 90 11.04 -12.56 -9.76
C ILE A 90 11.74 -13.63 -10.62
N ASP A 91 12.94 -14.07 -10.21
CA ASP A 91 13.71 -15.08 -10.90
C ASP A 91 12.95 -16.43 -10.93
N ALA A 92 12.27 -16.76 -9.85
CA ALA A 92 11.41 -17.94 -9.80
C ALA A 92 10.21 -17.80 -10.76
N CYS A 93 9.54 -16.63 -10.79
CA CYS A 93 8.47 -16.35 -11.75
C CYS A 93 8.96 -16.53 -13.20
N ALA A 94 10.13 -15.97 -13.53
CA ALA A 94 10.72 -16.10 -14.85
C ALA A 94 11.06 -17.56 -15.21
N THR A 95 11.53 -18.33 -14.23
CA THR A 95 11.90 -19.75 -14.41
C THR A 95 10.67 -20.62 -14.63
N GLU A 96 9.60 -20.39 -13.88
CA GLU A 96 8.36 -21.18 -13.95
C GLU A 96 7.36 -20.65 -15.00
N GLY A 97 7.74 -19.61 -15.77
CA GLY A 97 6.94 -19.07 -16.86
C GLY A 97 5.70 -18.28 -16.40
N VAL A 98 5.74 -17.68 -15.23
CA VAL A 98 4.68 -16.78 -14.74
C VAL A 98 4.65 -15.53 -15.61
N PRO A 99 3.53 -15.22 -16.30
CA PRO A 99 3.51 -14.15 -17.30
C PRO A 99 3.51 -12.73 -16.70
N ARG A 100 3.04 -12.55 -15.44
CA ARG A 100 2.92 -11.23 -14.82
C ARG A 100 3.37 -11.22 -13.36
N TYR A 101 4.05 -10.13 -12.99
CA TYR A 101 4.46 -9.86 -11.61
C TYR A 101 4.10 -8.43 -11.23
N ALA A 102 3.36 -8.26 -10.15
CA ALA A 102 3.06 -6.94 -9.63
C ALA A 102 4.27 -6.38 -8.88
N TYR A 103 4.87 -5.33 -9.44
CA TYR A 103 6.06 -4.62 -8.95
C TYR A 103 7.39 -4.88 -9.71
N LEU A 104 7.39 -4.93 -11.05
CA LEU A 104 8.62 -5.15 -11.81
C LEU A 104 8.77 -4.22 -13.02
N ASP A 105 9.95 -3.63 -13.21
CA ASP A 105 10.22 -2.69 -14.30
C ASP A 105 10.82 -3.31 -15.56
N ALA A 106 11.63 -4.34 -15.47
CA ALA A 106 12.27 -4.95 -16.64
C ALA A 106 12.72 -6.38 -16.39
N HIS A 107 11.98 -7.31 -16.93
CA HIS A 107 12.46 -8.69 -17.11
C HIS A 107 11.95 -9.20 -18.44
N ASP A 108 12.82 -9.72 -19.31
CA ASP A 108 12.47 -10.13 -20.69
C ASP A 108 11.34 -11.17 -20.77
N LYS A 109 11.13 -11.92 -19.71
CA LYS A 109 10.17 -13.04 -19.66
C LYS A 109 8.92 -12.79 -18.80
N VAL A 110 8.91 -11.76 -17.96
CA VAL A 110 7.81 -11.46 -17.04
C VAL A 110 7.38 -10.01 -17.19
N LYS A 111 6.10 -9.77 -17.46
CA LYS A 111 5.58 -8.40 -17.59
C LYS A 111 5.36 -7.78 -16.22
N GLY A 112 5.92 -6.61 -15.98
CA GLY A 112 5.73 -5.82 -14.76
C GLY A 112 4.39 -5.11 -14.74
N VAL A 113 3.77 -5.07 -13.55
CA VAL A 113 2.58 -4.28 -13.27
C VAL A 113 2.83 -3.48 -11.99
N HIS A 114 2.94 -2.16 -12.10
CA HIS A 114 3.14 -1.27 -10.95
C HIS A 114 1.80 -0.67 -10.54
N ILE A 115 1.37 -0.92 -9.32
CA ILE A 115 0.11 -0.40 -8.79
C ILE A 115 0.46 0.71 -7.79
N LEU A 116 0.24 1.94 -8.20
CA LEU A 116 0.52 3.14 -7.42
C LEU A 116 -0.80 3.69 -6.87
N VAL A 117 -0.85 3.85 -5.55
CA VAL A 117 -2.10 4.21 -4.83
C VAL A 117 -1.96 5.47 -3.97
N GLY A 118 -0.83 6.19 -4.09
CA GLY A 118 -0.49 7.26 -3.16
C GLY A 118 -0.23 6.71 -1.76
N MET A 119 -0.52 7.49 -0.74
CA MET A 119 -0.44 7.01 0.63
C MET A 119 -1.69 6.23 1.04
N PHE A 120 -1.63 5.52 2.17
CA PHE A 120 -2.81 4.91 2.76
C PHE A 120 -3.49 5.85 3.77
N MET A 121 -4.78 6.14 3.55
CA MET A 121 -5.59 6.95 4.49
C MET A 121 -5.59 6.34 5.90
N ASP A 122 -5.55 5.00 5.97
CA ASP A 122 -5.54 4.21 7.21
C ASP A 122 -4.32 4.49 8.11
N VAL A 123 -3.22 5.02 7.56
CA VAL A 123 -2.02 5.34 8.34
C VAL A 123 -1.82 6.84 8.56
N PHE A 124 -2.52 7.68 7.80
CA PHE A 124 -2.40 9.14 7.87
C PHE A 124 -2.74 9.69 9.26
N PHE A 125 -3.79 9.17 9.89
CA PHE A 125 -4.24 9.59 11.22
C PHE A 125 -3.48 8.87 12.35
N GLY A 126 -2.66 7.88 12.00
CA GLY A 126 -1.91 7.10 12.98
C GLY A 126 -0.73 7.86 13.58
N PRO A 127 -0.32 7.51 14.81
CA PRO A 127 0.74 8.23 15.54
C PRO A 127 2.12 8.13 14.88
N MET A 128 2.33 7.12 14.02
CA MET A 128 3.61 6.92 13.35
C MET A 128 3.88 7.97 12.27
N PHE A 129 2.84 8.49 11.65
CA PHE A 129 2.96 9.53 10.61
C PHE A 129 3.10 10.93 11.21
N GLY A 130 2.51 11.16 12.39
CA GLY A 130 2.63 12.43 13.13
C GLY A 130 1.81 13.59 12.57
N THR A 131 1.04 13.39 11.49
CA THR A 131 0.20 14.40 10.86
C THR A 131 -1.06 14.74 11.65
N PHE A 132 -1.50 13.86 12.57
CA PHE A 132 -2.69 14.07 13.38
C PHE A 132 -2.45 13.75 14.85
N ASP A 133 -2.70 14.73 15.71
CA ASP A 133 -2.69 14.57 17.16
C ASP A 133 -4.13 14.48 17.68
N ALA A 134 -4.57 13.29 18.00
CA ALA A 134 -5.92 13.00 18.46
C ALA A 134 -6.24 13.67 19.83
N SER A 135 -5.23 13.84 20.70
CA SER A 135 -5.40 14.40 22.05
C SER A 135 -5.75 15.87 22.01
N SER A 136 -5.16 16.63 21.10
CA SER A 136 -5.39 18.07 20.92
C SER A 136 -6.30 18.36 19.71
N THR A 137 -6.69 17.35 18.95
CA THR A 137 -7.41 17.49 17.67
C THR A 137 -6.69 18.45 16.74
N THR A 138 -5.41 18.19 16.49
CA THR A 138 -4.53 19.08 15.72
C THR A 138 -3.97 18.34 14.50
N PHE A 139 -4.13 18.94 13.31
CA PHE A 139 -3.37 18.53 12.14
C PHE A 139 -2.03 19.26 12.12
N LYS A 140 -0.94 18.50 12.09
CA LYS A 140 0.44 18.99 12.00
C LYS A 140 0.93 18.77 10.57
N PHE A 141 1.59 19.77 9.99
CA PHE A 141 2.05 19.70 8.62
C PHE A 141 3.32 20.53 8.40
N TRP A 142 4.06 20.18 7.38
CA TRP A 142 5.19 20.95 6.85
C TRP A 142 4.76 21.68 5.58
N GLY A 143 5.34 22.86 5.35
CA GLY A 143 4.99 23.70 4.21
C GLY A 143 3.90 24.74 4.54
N THR A 144 3.09 25.07 3.52
CA THR A 144 2.05 26.09 3.56
C THR A 144 0.70 25.54 4.02
N GLY A 145 0.53 24.21 3.93
CA GLY A 145 -0.74 23.52 4.12
C GLY A 145 -1.59 23.44 2.84
N ASP A 146 -1.02 23.86 1.70
CA ASP A 146 -1.64 23.78 0.37
C ASP A 146 -1.02 22.67 -0.48
N GLU A 147 -0.06 21.94 0.08
CA GLU A 147 0.55 20.75 -0.53
C GLU A 147 -0.49 19.65 -0.69
N ILE A 148 -0.49 19.02 -1.86
CA ILE A 148 -1.48 17.98 -2.21
C ILE A 148 -1.10 16.64 -1.61
N TRP A 149 -2.08 16.02 -0.96
CA TRP A 149 -2.03 14.65 -0.48
C TRP A 149 -2.93 13.76 -1.35
N GLU A 150 -2.33 12.78 -2.00
CA GLU A 150 -3.03 11.74 -2.74
C GLU A 150 -3.02 10.45 -1.94
N ALA A 151 -4.20 9.89 -1.69
CA ALA A 151 -4.33 8.74 -0.82
C ALA A 151 -5.44 7.77 -1.27
N THR A 152 -5.32 6.54 -0.82
CA THR A 152 -6.30 5.47 -1.04
C THR A 152 -6.39 4.63 0.23
N THR A 153 -7.55 4.05 0.55
CA THR A 153 -7.64 3.13 1.69
C THR A 153 -7.00 1.78 1.37
N TYR A 154 -6.55 1.01 2.39
CA TYR A 154 -6.07 -0.36 2.21
C TYR A 154 -7.07 -1.21 1.42
N ARG A 155 -8.36 -1.07 1.76
CA ARG A 155 -9.44 -1.81 1.10
C ARG A 155 -9.58 -1.45 -0.37
N ASN A 156 -9.63 -0.17 -0.72
CA ASN A 156 -9.73 0.25 -2.12
C ASN A 156 -8.48 -0.14 -2.91
N ALA A 157 -7.29 0.05 -2.35
CA ALA A 157 -6.05 -0.39 -2.98
C ALA A 157 -6.07 -1.91 -3.26
N ALA A 158 -6.59 -2.71 -2.32
CA ALA A 158 -6.75 -4.15 -2.49
C ALA A 158 -7.79 -4.51 -3.57
N GLU A 159 -8.91 -3.79 -3.64
CA GLU A 159 -9.94 -3.98 -4.67
C GLU A 159 -9.40 -3.64 -6.07
N TYR A 160 -8.67 -2.53 -6.23
CA TYR A 160 -8.01 -2.19 -7.49
C TYR A 160 -6.92 -3.21 -7.85
N THR A 161 -6.10 -3.62 -6.87
CA THR A 161 -5.08 -4.66 -7.11
C THR A 161 -5.71 -5.97 -7.56
N ALA A 162 -6.80 -6.39 -6.93
CA ALA A 162 -7.54 -7.58 -7.34
C ALA A 162 -8.10 -7.46 -8.76
N ALA A 163 -8.68 -6.32 -9.11
CA ALA A 163 -9.19 -6.07 -10.47
C ALA A 163 -8.07 -6.09 -11.51
N VAL A 164 -6.91 -5.50 -11.21
CA VAL A 164 -5.70 -5.55 -12.05
C VAL A 164 -5.18 -6.98 -12.20
N CYS A 165 -5.21 -7.81 -11.15
CA CYS A 165 -4.79 -9.21 -11.23
C CYS A 165 -5.66 -10.02 -12.20
N VAL A 166 -6.97 -9.78 -12.24
CA VAL A 166 -7.88 -10.51 -13.13
C VAL A 166 -7.93 -9.93 -14.55
N ASP A 167 -7.51 -8.69 -14.73
CA ASP A 167 -7.38 -8.05 -16.05
C ASP A 167 -6.09 -8.51 -16.73
N LYS A 168 -6.20 -9.44 -17.70
CA LYS A 168 -5.05 -10.04 -18.40
C LYS A 168 -4.26 -9.04 -19.24
N GLU A 169 -4.87 -7.92 -19.62
CA GLU A 169 -4.23 -6.86 -20.43
C GLU A 169 -3.54 -5.81 -19.54
N ALA A 170 -3.72 -5.88 -18.22
CA ALA A 170 -3.10 -4.93 -17.32
C ALA A 170 -1.58 -5.18 -17.21
N VAL A 171 -0.80 -4.24 -17.75
CA VAL A 171 0.67 -4.20 -17.68
C VAL A 171 1.14 -2.76 -17.48
N GLY A 172 2.39 -2.58 -17.03
CA GLY A 172 2.98 -1.27 -16.79
C GLY A 172 2.40 -0.58 -15.55
N VAL A 173 2.49 0.74 -15.52
CA VAL A 173 2.04 1.54 -14.36
C VAL A 173 0.53 1.71 -14.37
N LYS A 174 -0.10 1.43 -13.23
CA LYS A 174 -1.52 1.66 -12.94
C LYS A 174 -1.61 2.59 -11.73
N LYS A 175 -2.37 3.67 -11.86
CA LYS A 175 -2.50 4.72 -10.85
C LYS A 175 -3.92 4.75 -10.32
N PHE A 176 -4.09 4.65 -9.00
CA PHE A 176 -5.40 4.70 -8.36
C PHE A 176 -5.38 5.70 -7.21
N VAL A 177 -6.35 6.61 -7.18
CA VAL A 177 -6.46 7.66 -6.17
C VAL A 177 -7.88 7.66 -5.60
N GLY A 178 -8.01 7.45 -4.30
CA GLY A 178 -9.28 7.58 -3.59
C GLY A 178 -9.60 9.04 -3.28
N GLY A 179 -8.68 9.73 -2.62
CA GLY A 179 -8.80 11.14 -2.25
C GLY A 179 -7.57 11.95 -2.63
N ARG A 180 -7.83 13.16 -3.13
CA ARG A 180 -6.82 14.17 -3.42
C ARG A 180 -7.25 15.46 -2.73
N ALA A 181 -6.47 15.95 -1.79
CA ALA A 181 -6.79 17.13 -1.01
C ALA A 181 -5.54 17.75 -0.36
N THR A 182 -5.62 19.02 -0.02
CA THR A 182 -4.67 19.68 0.87
C THR A 182 -4.95 19.33 2.34
N ILE A 183 -4.00 19.60 3.24
CA ILE A 183 -4.24 19.37 4.68
C ILE A 183 -5.41 20.25 5.19
N ARG A 184 -5.61 21.42 4.60
CA ARG A 184 -6.71 22.33 4.93
C ARG A 184 -8.07 21.72 4.55
N GLU A 185 -8.18 21.19 3.34
CA GLU A 185 -9.40 20.52 2.86
C GLU A 185 -9.68 19.21 3.64
N ILE A 186 -8.64 18.49 4.07
CA ILE A 186 -8.78 17.33 4.96
C ILE A 186 -9.33 17.78 6.32
N ALA A 187 -8.84 18.89 6.87
CA ALA A 187 -9.32 19.47 8.12
C ALA A 187 -10.78 19.98 8.03
N GLU A 188 -11.16 20.59 6.90
CA GLU A 188 -12.56 20.97 6.63
C GLU A 188 -13.48 19.75 6.55
N SER A 189 -13.02 18.68 5.89
CA SER A 189 -13.75 17.41 5.84
C SER A 189 -13.90 16.79 7.23
N PHE A 190 -12.87 16.90 8.08
CA PHE A 190 -12.90 16.44 9.47
C PHE A 190 -13.96 17.21 10.28
N GLU A 191 -13.98 18.56 10.20
CA GLU A 191 -14.99 19.39 10.86
C GLU A 191 -16.41 19.02 10.40
N LYS A 192 -16.59 18.85 9.09
CA LYS A 192 -17.87 18.47 8.49
C LYS A 192 -18.39 17.11 8.99
N VAL A 193 -17.49 16.13 9.15
CA VAL A 193 -17.87 14.76 9.54
C VAL A 193 -18.09 14.64 11.04
N TYR A 194 -17.21 15.23 11.85
CA TYR A 194 -17.22 15.02 13.30
C TYR A 194 -17.78 16.19 14.11
N GLY A 195 -18.12 17.32 13.45
CA GLY A 195 -18.67 18.51 14.11
C GLY A 195 -17.70 19.23 15.03
N VAL A 196 -16.40 18.96 14.90
CA VAL A 196 -15.34 19.55 15.72
C VAL A 196 -14.30 20.17 14.80
N LYS A 197 -14.07 21.47 14.98
CA LYS A 197 -13.03 22.19 14.23
C LYS A 197 -11.66 21.81 14.73
N PRO A 198 -10.79 21.23 13.87
CA PRO A 198 -9.43 20.89 14.27
C PRO A 198 -8.53 22.14 14.26
N ASN A 199 -7.44 22.08 15.02
CA ASN A 199 -6.37 23.05 14.90
C ASN A 199 -5.47 22.68 13.72
N LEU A 200 -4.82 23.69 13.14
CA LEU A 200 -3.81 23.53 12.09
C LEU A 200 -2.49 24.09 12.61
N GLU A 201 -1.44 23.28 12.63
CA GLU A 201 -0.12 23.63 13.14
C GLU A 201 0.95 23.35 12.09
N SER A 202 1.55 24.44 11.55
CA SER A 202 2.72 24.29 10.68
C SER A 202 3.97 23.99 11.53
N GLN A 203 4.71 22.98 11.13
CA GLN A 203 5.99 22.59 11.77
C GLN A 203 7.21 23.28 11.13
N GLY A 204 7.00 24.03 10.06
CA GLY A 204 8.03 24.73 9.29
C GLY A 204 7.87 24.54 7.80
N SER A 205 8.85 25.01 7.04
CA SER A 205 8.87 24.86 5.57
C SER A 205 9.22 23.43 5.14
N VAL A 206 9.02 23.10 3.85
CA VAL A 206 9.49 21.83 3.26
C VAL A 206 11.02 21.70 3.34
N ASP A 207 11.75 22.81 3.27
CA ASP A 207 13.21 22.84 3.45
C ASP A 207 13.59 22.52 4.91
N ASP A 208 12.81 22.95 5.88
CA ASP A 208 13.03 22.61 7.29
C ASP A 208 12.77 21.12 7.54
N LEU A 209 11.74 20.55 6.92
CA LEU A 209 11.50 19.10 6.94
C LEU A 209 12.72 18.34 6.39
N TYR A 210 13.25 18.79 5.23
CA TYR A 210 14.44 18.16 4.63
C TYR A 210 15.64 18.15 5.59
N LYS A 211 15.91 19.28 6.23
CA LYS A 211 17.00 19.36 7.22
C LYS A 211 16.73 18.45 8.42
N HIS A 212 15.53 18.54 8.98
CA HIS A 212 15.13 17.77 10.18
C HIS A 212 15.24 16.25 9.96
N MET A 213 14.72 15.73 8.84
CA MET A 213 14.80 14.28 8.57
C MET A 213 16.25 13.79 8.41
N HIS A 214 17.11 14.60 7.77
CA HIS A 214 18.53 14.25 7.61
C HIS A 214 19.31 14.34 8.92
N GLU A 215 19.03 15.31 9.79
CA GLU A 215 19.62 15.41 11.12
C GLU A 215 19.25 14.19 11.97
N LEU A 216 17.98 13.77 11.95
CA LEU A 216 17.55 12.57 12.68
C LEU A 216 18.22 11.30 12.16
N ARG A 217 18.36 11.18 10.83
CA ARG A 217 19.07 10.06 10.19
C ARG A 217 20.54 10.03 10.62
N GLN A 218 21.20 11.18 10.68
CA GLN A 218 22.61 11.26 11.12
C GLN A 218 22.77 10.93 12.62
N LYS A 219 21.83 11.39 13.46
CA LYS A 219 21.84 11.11 14.91
C LYS A 219 21.52 9.64 15.23
N ASN A 220 20.64 9.02 14.45
CA ASN A 220 20.13 7.68 14.73
C ASN A 220 20.16 6.75 13.49
N PRO A 221 21.32 6.54 12.84
CA PRO A 221 21.40 5.82 11.57
C PRO A 221 20.91 4.37 11.65
N GLN A 222 20.96 3.75 12.83
CA GLN A 222 20.52 2.38 13.06
C GLN A 222 19.02 2.27 13.38
N ASN A 223 18.36 3.37 13.77
CA ASN A 223 16.92 3.39 14.05
C ASN A 223 16.16 4.05 12.91
N VAL A 224 15.97 3.31 11.82
CA VAL A 224 15.29 3.77 10.59
C VAL A 224 13.90 4.34 10.90
N PHE A 225 13.16 3.75 11.83
CA PHE A 225 11.81 4.20 12.18
C PHE A 225 11.76 5.59 12.84
N SER A 226 12.88 6.09 13.34
CA SER A 226 12.93 7.45 13.92
C SER A 226 12.85 8.57 12.87
N TYR A 227 13.07 8.29 11.59
CA TYR A 227 13.07 9.26 10.51
C TYR A 227 12.36 8.83 9.23
N LEU A 228 12.04 7.55 9.07
CA LEU A 228 11.48 6.99 7.84
C LEU A 228 10.20 7.70 7.38
N PHE A 229 9.30 7.97 8.34
CA PHE A 229 8.01 8.61 8.03
C PHE A 229 8.15 10.05 7.56
N LEU A 230 9.17 10.78 8.07
CA LEU A 230 9.50 12.13 7.61
C LEU A 230 10.01 12.12 6.16
N PHE A 231 10.74 11.06 5.74
CA PHE A 231 11.13 10.90 4.34
C PHE A 231 9.92 10.67 3.45
N PHE A 232 8.96 9.83 3.86
CA PHE A 232 7.72 9.66 3.11
C PHE A 232 6.95 10.98 3.02
N GLU A 233 6.79 11.69 4.14
CA GLU A 233 6.13 12.99 4.16
C GLU A 233 6.81 14.00 3.24
N TYR A 234 8.15 14.10 3.31
CA TYR A 234 8.92 15.00 2.44
C TYR A 234 8.65 14.76 0.96
N TYR A 235 8.70 13.50 0.51
CA TYR A 235 8.46 13.18 -0.90
C TYR A 235 7.01 13.38 -1.33
N MET A 236 6.06 13.35 -0.40
CA MET A 236 4.66 13.70 -0.69
C MET A 236 4.50 15.21 -0.82
N VAL A 237 4.92 15.98 0.17
CA VAL A 237 4.69 17.43 0.20
C VAL A 237 5.54 18.20 -0.82
N ASN A 238 6.69 17.66 -1.26
CA ASN A 238 7.48 18.27 -2.33
C ASN A 238 6.97 17.92 -3.74
N GLY A 239 5.92 17.12 -3.84
CA GLY A 239 5.25 16.77 -5.10
C GLY A 239 5.88 15.61 -5.90
N GLN A 240 6.99 15.03 -5.45
CA GLN A 240 7.70 13.99 -6.22
C GLN A 240 6.92 12.68 -6.34
N THR A 241 6.03 12.38 -5.39
CA THR A 241 5.22 11.17 -5.38
C THR A 241 3.79 11.38 -5.85
N LEU A 242 3.45 12.57 -6.34
CA LEU A 242 2.12 12.82 -6.89
C LEU A 242 1.87 11.96 -8.12
N LEU A 243 0.75 11.26 -8.12
CA LEU A 243 0.29 10.45 -9.24
C LEU A 243 -0.30 11.31 -10.37
N GLY A 244 -0.74 12.51 -10.01
CA GLY A 244 -1.30 13.49 -10.93
C GLY A 244 -2.79 13.26 -11.23
N PRO A 245 -3.38 14.12 -12.07
CA PRO A 245 -4.81 14.08 -12.36
C PRO A 245 -5.23 12.86 -13.21
N GLU A 246 -4.29 12.34 -14.01
CA GLU A 246 -4.56 11.17 -14.84
C GLU A 246 -4.36 9.89 -14.02
N ASN A 247 -5.44 9.14 -13.86
CA ASN A 247 -5.44 7.87 -13.13
C ASN A 247 -6.28 6.81 -13.86
N ASP A 248 -6.13 5.56 -13.41
CA ASP A 248 -6.79 4.41 -14.01
C ASP A 248 -8.13 4.04 -13.34
N ASN A 249 -8.65 4.83 -12.39
CA ASN A 249 -9.90 4.53 -11.68
C ASN A 249 -11.06 4.24 -12.66
N GLY A 250 -11.16 5.04 -13.73
CA GLY A 250 -12.21 4.90 -14.74
C GLY A 250 -12.17 3.60 -15.54
N LYS A 251 -11.04 2.88 -15.54
CA LYS A 251 -10.93 1.56 -16.20
C LYS A 251 -11.60 0.45 -15.38
N TYR A 252 -11.82 0.68 -14.09
CA TYR A 252 -12.44 -0.27 -13.17
C TYR A 252 -13.66 0.37 -12.49
N PRO A 253 -14.73 0.70 -13.26
CA PRO A 253 -15.87 1.50 -12.77
C PRO A 253 -16.70 0.79 -11.69
N GLN A 254 -16.53 -0.51 -11.50
CA GLN A 254 -17.18 -1.29 -10.45
C GLN A 254 -16.60 -0.98 -9.05
N ILE A 255 -15.43 -0.31 -8.97
CA ILE A 255 -14.79 0.07 -7.72
C ILE A 255 -15.02 1.56 -7.49
N LYS A 256 -15.76 1.89 -6.43
CA LYS A 256 -15.97 3.28 -6.04
C LYS A 256 -14.75 3.80 -5.26
N PRO A 257 -14.07 4.86 -5.71
CA PRO A 257 -13.01 5.49 -4.94
C PRO A 257 -13.54 6.00 -3.60
N VAL A 258 -12.81 5.75 -2.52
CA VAL A 258 -13.13 6.28 -1.18
C VAL A 258 -12.40 7.60 -1.00
N THR A 259 -13.17 8.69 -0.83
CA THR A 259 -12.62 10.03 -0.56
C THR A 259 -12.17 10.17 0.89
N TRP A 260 -11.45 11.26 1.23
CA TRP A 260 -11.10 11.59 2.62
C TRP A 260 -12.33 11.71 3.52
N GLU A 261 -13.40 12.34 3.01
CA GLU A 261 -14.67 12.47 3.74
C GLU A 261 -15.36 11.11 3.93
N ASP A 262 -15.42 10.27 2.87
CA ASP A 262 -16.01 8.93 2.95
C ASP A 262 -15.25 8.05 3.95
N TYR A 263 -13.90 8.14 3.96
CA TYR A 263 -13.07 7.41 4.94
C TYR A 263 -13.40 7.83 6.37
N MET A 264 -13.39 9.14 6.65
CA MET A 264 -13.70 9.65 7.97
C MET A 264 -15.13 9.29 8.42
N ARG A 265 -16.13 9.30 7.52
CA ARG A 265 -17.49 8.82 7.82
C ARG A 265 -17.56 7.34 8.19
N SER A 266 -16.64 6.54 7.71
CA SER A 266 -16.60 5.09 7.96
C SER A 266 -15.90 4.70 9.26
N VAL A 267 -15.18 5.63 9.90
CA VAL A 267 -14.38 5.38 11.11
C VAL A 267 -14.86 6.30 12.24
N PRO A 268 -15.19 5.77 13.43
CA PRO A 268 -15.46 6.58 14.61
C PRO A 268 -14.25 7.49 14.94
N ARG A 269 -14.52 8.71 15.39
CA ARG A 269 -13.46 9.70 15.66
C ARG A 269 -12.37 9.19 16.62
N ASP A 270 -12.80 8.50 17.68
CA ASP A 270 -11.91 7.92 18.70
C ASP A 270 -11.08 6.73 18.21
N GLN A 271 -11.39 6.20 17.03
CA GLN A 271 -10.68 5.10 16.40
C GLN A 271 -9.77 5.54 15.23
N LEU A 272 -9.84 6.80 14.79
CA LEU A 272 -9.04 7.29 13.65
C LEU A 272 -7.54 7.06 13.82
N SER A 273 -7.00 7.29 15.02
CA SER A 273 -5.57 7.13 15.28
C SER A 273 -5.14 5.68 15.56
N SER A 274 -6.09 4.75 15.60
CA SER A 274 -5.84 3.31 15.84
C SER A 274 -6.27 2.42 14.67
N ALA A 275 -6.77 3.00 13.59
CA ALA A 275 -7.30 2.30 12.42
C ALA A 275 -6.23 1.58 11.58
#